data_70666f80155da520230cc395f97a0df3
#
_entry.id   70666f80155da520230cc395f97a0df3
#
_cell.length_a   1.000
_cell.length_b   1.000
_cell.length_c   1.000
_cell.angle_alpha   90.00
_cell.angle_beta   90.00
_cell.angle_gamma   90.00
#
_symmetry.space_group_name_H-M   'P 1'
#
loop_
_entity.id
_entity.type
_entity.pdbx_description
1 polymer ?
#
loop_
_entity_poly.entity_id
_entity_poly.type
_entity_poly.pdbx_seq_one_letter_code
_entity_poly.pdbx_strand_id
1 'polypeptide(L)'
;MCFGLSFWGINVSGAEGVMDAIASLVQGSAAPELPRFTVELAPPDLSPWLAGNTGVRGFTSFAAPRSGPHVLILALIHGNELGGAIVLDAMLRSKLRPTRGRLTLGFANLDAFARFDAENPIASRFIDEDMNRVWDQATLDGPRRSRELDRAREIRPIIDTVDWVLDLHSMLWPSDPLLLCGEGARSKALALAIGTPGLVVADGGHAGGRRLIDYPRFTAATGDAASVLVEAGQHWRTPTVAQMQASVTALLHHAGMLDAGPDTKTTPPPPRFAEVTRVITATTGRFAFVRPFRGGEVIPARGTLLAHDGSAEIRTPYDDCLMVMPSHRTGRGHTAVRLARFS
;
A
#
# COMPACT_ATOMS: atom_id res chain seq x y z
N MET A 1 -45.15 12.03 -24.59
CA MET A 1 -44.16 10.99 -24.99
C MET A 1 -42.88 11.24 -24.22
N CYS A 2 -42.75 10.52 -23.12
CA CYS A 2 -41.58 10.62 -22.25
C CYS A 2 -40.57 9.58 -22.72
N PHE A 3 -39.38 10.00 -23.13
CA PHE A 3 -38.21 9.10 -23.27
C PHE A 3 -37.43 9.11 -21.97
N GLY A 4 -37.60 8.05 -21.19
CA GLY A 4 -36.77 7.75 -20.06
C GLY A 4 -35.45 7.14 -20.53
N LEU A 5 -34.33 7.81 -20.29
CA LEU A 5 -33.01 7.24 -20.39
C LEU A 5 -32.69 6.57 -19.04
N SER A 6 -32.81 5.24 -19.00
CA SER A 6 -32.33 4.45 -17.88
C SER A 6 -30.80 4.31 -18.00
N PHE A 7 -30.05 4.96 -17.10
CA PHE A 7 -28.63 4.70 -16.92
C PHE A 7 -28.46 3.36 -16.20
N TRP A 8 -27.83 2.42 -16.85
CA TRP A 8 -27.41 1.15 -16.27
C TRP A 8 -26.15 1.39 -15.41
N GLY A 9 -26.33 1.63 -14.12
CA GLY A 9 -25.28 1.54 -13.14
C GLY A 9 -25.05 0.07 -12.76
N ILE A 10 -23.97 -0.54 -13.19
CA ILE A 10 -23.57 -1.89 -12.76
C ILE A 10 -23.11 -1.79 -11.29
N ASN A 11 -23.91 -2.31 -10.39
CA ASN A 11 -23.57 -2.43 -8.99
C ASN A 11 -22.78 -3.73 -8.78
N VAL A 12 -21.46 -3.64 -8.53
CA VAL A 12 -20.57 -4.81 -8.43
C VAL A 12 -20.32 -5.15 -6.97
N SER A 13 -20.91 -6.23 -6.50
CA SER A 13 -20.66 -6.80 -5.18
C SER A 13 -19.68 -7.97 -5.27
N GLY A 14 -18.56 -7.89 -4.54
CA GLY A 14 -17.56 -8.93 -4.47
C GLY A 14 -16.41 -8.82 -5.50
N ALA A 15 -15.33 -9.60 -5.28
CA ALA A 15 -14.16 -9.61 -6.15
C ALA A 15 -14.49 -10.08 -7.58
N GLU A 16 -15.44 -11.01 -7.74
CA GLU A 16 -15.91 -11.51 -9.05
C GLU A 16 -16.61 -10.41 -9.85
N GLY A 17 -17.50 -9.63 -9.24
CA GLY A 17 -18.18 -8.54 -9.91
C GLY A 17 -17.24 -7.41 -10.37
N VAL A 18 -16.16 -7.16 -9.64
CA VAL A 18 -15.12 -6.20 -10.07
C VAL A 18 -14.32 -6.78 -11.25
N MET A 19 -14.07 -8.08 -11.28
CA MET A 19 -13.38 -8.73 -12.40
C MET A 19 -14.23 -8.73 -13.67
N ASP A 20 -15.54 -8.89 -13.57
CA ASP A 20 -16.47 -8.79 -14.71
C ASP A 20 -16.54 -7.35 -15.26
N ALA A 21 -16.54 -6.34 -14.38
CA ALA A 21 -16.47 -4.95 -14.79
C ALA A 21 -15.13 -4.64 -15.47
N ILE A 22 -14.01 -5.18 -14.98
CA ILE A 22 -12.70 -5.08 -15.61
C ILE A 22 -12.71 -5.77 -16.98
N ALA A 23 -13.38 -6.92 -17.15
CA ALA A 23 -13.52 -7.58 -18.43
C ALA A 23 -14.21 -6.69 -19.47
N SER A 24 -15.20 -5.90 -19.06
CA SER A 24 -15.86 -4.91 -19.92
C SER A 24 -14.92 -3.76 -20.33
N LEU A 25 -13.97 -3.39 -19.46
CA LEU A 25 -12.99 -2.35 -19.73
C LEU A 25 -11.97 -2.75 -20.82
N VAL A 26 -11.67 -4.04 -20.94
CA VAL A 26 -10.70 -4.56 -21.92
C VAL A 26 -11.27 -4.56 -23.34
N GLN A 27 -12.61 -4.57 -23.51
CA GLN A 27 -13.28 -4.74 -24.80
C GLN A 27 -13.72 -3.44 -25.49
N GLY A 28 -13.60 -2.26 -24.86
CA GLY A 28 -14.13 -1.00 -25.36
C GLY A 28 -13.12 -0.04 -25.97
N SER A 29 -13.51 0.71 -26.99
CA SER A 29 -12.70 1.71 -27.69
C SER A 29 -12.71 3.13 -27.07
N ALA A 30 -13.53 3.40 -26.05
CA ALA A 30 -13.53 4.61 -25.24
C ALA A 30 -12.95 4.29 -23.87
N ALA A 31 -12.22 5.23 -23.21
CA ALA A 31 -11.73 5.04 -21.86
C ALA A 31 -12.95 4.78 -20.94
N PRO A 32 -13.20 3.53 -20.54
CA PRO A 32 -14.43 3.19 -19.86
C PRO A 32 -14.44 3.84 -18.47
N GLU A 33 -15.63 4.12 -17.96
CA GLU A 33 -15.81 4.60 -16.58
C GLU A 33 -15.20 3.59 -15.60
N LEU A 34 -14.62 4.10 -14.51
CA LEU A 34 -14.17 3.22 -13.42
C LEU A 34 -15.37 2.42 -12.88
N PRO A 35 -15.20 1.12 -12.57
CA PRO A 35 -16.25 0.37 -11.92
C PRO A 35 -16.59 1.04 -10.58
N ARG A 36 -17.85 0.97 -10.18
CA ARG A 36 -18.23 1.37 -8.83
C ARG A 36 -17.70 0.34 -7.84
N PHE A 37 -16.79 0.78 -6.99
CA PHE A 37 -16.25 -0.08 -5.94
C PHE A 37 -17.18 -0.08 -4.73
N THR A 38 -17.45 -1.27 -4.18
CA THR A 38 -18.22 -1.39 -2.94
C THR A 38 -17.37 -0.92 -1.77
N VAL A 39 -17.85 0.08 -1.04
CA VAL A 39 -17.23 0.56 0.20
C VAL A 39 -17.91 -0.14 1.38
N GLU A 40 -17.24 -1.13 1.97
CA GLU A 40 -17.73 -1.87 3.16
C GLU A 40 -17.33 -1.21 4.47
N LEU A 41 -16.32 -0.34 4.41
CA LEU A 41 -15.72 0.28 5.59
C LEU A 41 -16.24 1.69 5.81
N ALA A 42 -16.58 2.00 7.05
CA ALA A 42 -16.83 3.38 7.48
C ALA A 42 -15.51 4.04 7.93
N PRO A 43 -15.25 5.31 7.58
CA PRO A 43 -14.10 6.02 8.11
C PRO A 43 -14.22 6.17 9.63
N PRO A 44 -13.17 5.89 10.41
CA PRO A 44 -13.19 6.08 11.85
C PRO A 44 -13.15 7.57 12.22
N ASP A 45 -13.73 7.92 13.36
CA ASP A 45 -13.55 9.26 13.96
C ASP A 45 -12.14 9.36 14.57
N LEU A 46 -11.25 10.11 13.89
CA LEU A 46 -9.89 10.35 14.33
C LEU A 46 -9.73 11.62 15.18
N SER A 47 -10.80 12.36 15.46
CA SER A 47 -10.76 13.62 16.25
C SER A 47 -10.05 13.46 17.60
N PRO A 48 -10.20 12.35 18.36
CA PRO A 48 -9.50 12.17 19.62
C PRO A 48 -7.98 12.08 19.50
N TRP A 49 -7.47 11.75 18.29
CA TRP A 49 -6.05 11.47 18.04
C TRP A 49 -5.31 12.60 17.32
N LEU A 50 -6.04 13.65 16.89
CA LEU A 50 -5.45 14.74 16.09
C LEU A 50 -4.33 15.48 16.83
N ALA A 51 -4.47 15.73 18.11
CA ALA A 51 -3.45 16.41 18.90
C ALA A 51 -2.17 15.57 19.01
N GLY A 52 -2.30 14.24 19.16
CA GLY A 52 -1.18 13.36 19.44
C GLY A 52 -0.42 13.74 20.71
N ASN A 53 0.85 13.30 20.80
CA ASN A 53 1.75 13.67 21.92
C ASN A 53 3.21 13.87 21.47
N THR A 54 3.44 13.95 20.15
CA THR A 54 4.80 14.07 19.59
C THR A 54 5.13 15.47 19.10
N GLY A 55 4.18 16.39 19.16
CA GLY A 55 4.26 17.70 18.50
C GLY A 55 3.90 17.68 17.01
N VAL A 56 3.69 16.49 16.42
CA VAL A 56 3.22 16.31 15.05
C VAL A 56 1.76 15.85 15.08
N ARG A 57 0.90 16.57 14.40
CA ARG A 57 -0.54 16.28 14.36
C ARG A 57 -0.80 14.84 13.92
N GLY A 58 -1.64 14.11 14.68
CA GLY A 58 -2.03 12.74 14.40
C GLY A 58 -0.96 11.69 14.71
N PHE A 59 0.09 12.04 15.45
CA PHE A 59 1.15 11.11 15.87
C PHE A 59 1.16 10.95 17.40
N THR A 60 1.02 9.69 17.82
CA THR A 60 1.03 9.32 19.25
C THR A 60 2.12 8.30 19.51
N SER A 61 2.99 8.56 20.48
CA SER A 61 4.15 7.74 20.83
C SER A 61 4.08 7.25 22.27
N PHE A 62 4.44 5.99 22.48
CA PHE A 62 4.49 5.31 23.76
C PHE A 62 5.85 4.68 23.96
N ALA A 63 6.54 5.02 25.05
CA ALA A 63 7.81 4.43 25.42
C ALA A 63 7.59 3.42 26.57
N ALA A 64 8.22 2.25 26.45
CA ALA A 64 8.32 1.30 27.55
C ALA A 64 9.53 1.56 28.43
N PRO A 65 9.55 1.09 29.69
CA PRO A 65 10.73 1.17 30.55
C PRO A 65 11.94 0.35 30.04
N ARG A 66 11.68 -0.79 29.38
CA ARG A 66 12.73 -1.64 28.80
C ARG A 66 13.19 -1.09 27.46
N SER A 67 14.49 -1.05 27.23
CA SER A 67 15.08 -0.67 25.94
C SER A 67 14.67 -1.63 24.82
N GLY A 68 14.55 -1.11 23.60
CA GLY A 68 14.16 -1.86 22.42
C GLY A 68 14.06 -0.93 21.20
N PRO A 69 13.62 -1.44 20.06
CA PRO A 69 13.52 -0.64 18.83
C PRO A 69 12.47 0.45 18.97
N HIS A 70 12.63 1.52 18.18
CA HIS A 70 11.56 2.49 17.91
C HIS A 70 10.82 2.07 16.65
N VAL A 71 9.59 1.59 16.82
CA VAL A 71 8.72 1.13 15.72
C VAL A 71 7.67 2.20 15.41
N LEU A 72 7.52 2.53 14.15
CA LEU A 72 6.42 3.35 13.64
C LEU A 72 5.45 2.46 12.84
N ILE A 73 4.18 2.49 13.21
CA ILE A 73 3.08 2.01 12.35
C ILE A 73 2.42 3.25 11.76
N LEU A 74 2.45 3.35 10.44
CA LEU A 74 1.93 4.49 9.71
C LEU A 74 0.70 4.09 8.89
N ALA A 75 -0.29 4.96 8.84
CA ALA A 75 -1.48 4.81 8.02
C ALA A 75 -1.79 6.12 7.29
N LEU A 76 -2.63 6.03 6.27
CA LEU A 76 -3.13 7.19 5.53
C LEU A 76 -2.05 7.98 4.80
N ILE A 77 -1.02 7.36 4.26
CA ILE A 77 -0.22 8.02 3.20
C ILE A 77 -1.15 8.44 2.06
N HIS A 78 -2.15 7.60 1.77
CA HIS A 78 -3.28 7.95 0.90
C HIS A 78 -4.55 8.05 1.74
N GLY A 79 -5.25 9.18 1.62
CA GLY A 79 -6.40 9.50 2.48
C GLY A 79 -7.61 8.58 2.31
N ASN A 80 -7.69 7.86 1.21
CA ASN A 80 -8.78 6.93 0.92
C ASN A 80 -8.53 5.48 1.37
N GLU A 81 -7.39 5.17 1.96
CA GLU A 81 -7.01 3.83 2.41
C GLU A 81 -7.41 3.61 3.88
N LEU A 82 -8.70 3.48 4.12
CA LEU A 82 -9.30 3.51 5.46
C LEU A 82 -8.83 2.41 6.41
N GLY A 83 -8.41 1.25 5.87
CA GLY A 83 -8.09 0.07 6.67
C GLY A 83 -7.02 0.33 7.73
N GLY A 84 -5.95 1.04 7.37
CA GLY A 84 -4.89 1.43 8.30
C GLY A 84 -5.37 2.35 9.40
N ALA A 85 -6.24 3.32 9.06
CA ALA A 85 -6.83 4.21 10.05
C ALA A 85 -7.69 3.47 11.07
N ILE A 86 -8.47 2.49 10.61
CA ILE A 86 -9.30 1.63 11.49
C ILE A 86 -8.42 0.83 12.44
N VAL A 87 -7.33 0.24 11.95
CA VAL A 87 -6.39 -0.54 12.78
C VAL A 87 -5.75 0.35 13.84
N LEU A 88 -5.23 1.52 13.47
CA LEU A 88 -4.58 2.42 14.43
C LEU A 88 -5.57 3.00 15.44
N ASP A 89 -6.79 3.36 15.03
CA ASP A 89 -7.86 3.82 15.95
C ASP A 89 -8.18 2.74 16.98
N ALA A 90 -8.34 1.47 16.56
CA ALA A 90 -8.59 0.35 17.46
C ALA A 90 -7.43 0.14 18.46
N MET A 91 -6.18 0.24 18.00
CA MET A 91 -5.00 0.15 18.87
C MET A 91 -4.96 1.28 19.92
N LEU A 92 -5.27 2.50 19.51
CA LEU A 92 -5.29 3.65 20.41
C LEU A 92 -6.42 3.54 21.45
N ARG A 93 -7.61 3.11 21.01
CA ARG A 93 -8.77 2.88 21.91
C ARG A 93 -8.54 1.73 22.89
N SER A 94 -7.89 0.66 22.47
CA SER A 94 -7.51 -0.45 23.35
C SER A 94 -6.40 -0.09 24.33
N LYS A 95 -5.84 1.13 24.23
CA LYS A 95 -4.73 1.62 25.06
C LYS A 95 -3.51 0.68 25.02
N LEU A 96 -3.26 0.05 23.87
CA LEU A 96 -2.10 -0.81 23.65
C LEU A 96 -0.82 -0.07 24.03
N ARG A 97 0.06 -0.73 24.79
CA ARG A 97 1.36 -0.20 25.21
C ARG A 97 2.46 -1.22 24.89
N PRO A 98 3.60 -0.79 24.37
CA PRO A 98 4.71 -1.69 24.15
C PRO A 98 5.30 -2.16 25.48
N THR A 99 5.77 -3.40 25.54
CA THR A 99 6.46 -3.98 26.71
C THR A 99 7.95 -3.63 26.71
N ARG A 100 8.50 -3.19 25.54
CA ARG A 100 9.86 -2.69 25.37
C ARG A 100 9.93 -1.68 24.22
N GLY A 101 10.98 -0.86 24.20
CA GLY A 101 11.26 0.09 23.11
C GLY A 101 10.25 1.23 23.06
N ARG A 102 9.99 1.73 21.87
CA ARG A 102 9.06 2.84 21.60
C ARG A 102 8.13 2.47 20.45
N LEU A 103 6.83 2.62 20.64
CA LEU A 103 5.83 2.46 19.60
C LEU A 103 5.24 3.82 19.25
N THR A 104 5.33 4.21 18.00
CA THR A 104 4.65 5.40 17.47
C THR A 104 3.57 4.96 16.48
N LEU A 105 2.37 5.52 16.63
CA LEU A 105 1.23 5.32 15.73
C LEU A 105 0.97 6.67 15.04
N GLY A 106 0.91 6.67 13.70
CA GLY A 106 0.83 7.90 12.93
C GLY A 106 -0.21 7.85 11.82
N PHE A 107 -0.99 8.92 11.68
CA PHE A 107 -1.89 9.19 10.56
C PHE A 107 -1.24 10.26 9.68
N ALA A 108 -0.83 9.88 8.45
CA ALA A 108 -0.06 10.75 7.59
C ALA A 108 -0.91 11.86 6.96
N ASN A 109 -1.70 11.59 5.93
CA ASN A 109 -2.45 12.56 5.14
C ASN A 109 -3.88 12.76 5.68
N LEU A 110 -3.97 13.32 6.88
CA LEU A 110 -5.25 13.61 7.54
C LEU A 110 -6.16 14.54 6.74
N ASP A 111 -5.58 15.47 5.98
CA ASP A 111 -6.35 16.44 5.21
C ASP A 111 -7.00 15.80 3.97
N ALA A 112 -6.33 14.82 3.34
CA ALA A 112 -6.93 14.01 2.28
C ALA A 112 -7.99 13.06 2.86
N PHE A 113 -7.70 12.40 4.00
CA PHE A 113 -8.66 11.54 4.69
C PHE A 113 -9.96 12.28 5.06
N ALA A 114 -9.87 13.53 5.53
CA ALA A 114 -11.03 14.34 5.88
C ALA A 114 -11.96 14.63 4.69
N ARG A 115 -11.51 14.39 3.47
CA ARG A 115 -12.30 14.54 2.23
C ARG A 115 -12.88 13.22 1.73
N PHE A 116 -12.77 12.13 2.51
CA PHE A 116 -13.28 10.85 2.07
C PHE A 116 -14.80 10.91 1.88
N ASP A 117 -15.23 10.47 0.70
CA ASP A 117 -16.63 10.36 0.31
C ASP A 117 -16.84 8.95 -0.26
N ALA A 118 -17.77 8.20 0.32
CA ALA A 118 -18.07 6.83 -0.11
C ALA A 118 -18.67 6.76 -1.52
N GLU A 119 -19.30 7.85 -2.01
CA GLU A 119 -19.82 7.94 -3.37
C GLU A 119 -18.71 8.22 -4.41
N ASN A 120 -17.59 8.83 -3.96
CA ASN A 120 -16.42 9.09 -4.79
C ASN A 120 -15.12 8.74 -4.05
N PRO A 121 -14.92 7.48 -3.66
CA PRO A 121 -13.90 7.10 -2.70
C PRO A 121 -12.45 7.24 -3.20
N ILE A 122 -12.25 7.39 -4.51
CA ILE A 122 -10.92 7.55 -5.10
C ILE A 122 -10.43 9.01 -4.99
N ALA A 123 -11.35 9.98 -4.96
CA ALA A 123 -11.01 11.40 -5.01
C ALA A 123 -10.19 11.89 -3.81
N SER A 124 -10.30 11.21 -2.67
CA SER A 124 -9.56 11.55 -1.45
C SER A 124 -8.21 10.85 -1.30
N ARG A 125 -7.67 10.27 -2.37
CA ARG A 125 -6.34 9.65 -2.33
C ARG A 125 -5.26 10.64 -1.90
N PHE A 126 -5.26 11.84 -2.46
CA PHE A 126 -4.40 12.97 -2.10
C PHE A 126 -5.10 14.29 -2.48
N ILE A 127 -4.50 15.42 -2.13
CA ILE A 127 -5.02 16.76 -2.43
C ILE A 127 -4.32 17.36 -3.63
N ASP A 128 -3.00 17.52 -3.58
CA ASP A 128 -2.20 18.16 -4.61
C ASP A 128 -1.37 17.11 -5.38
N GLU A 129 -0.75 16.14 -4.69
CA GLU A 129 0.12 15.13 -5.27
C GLU A 129 0.20 13.85 -4.42
N ASP A 130 0.67 12.75 -5.00
CA ASP A 130 0.84 11.49 -4.27
C ASP A 130 1.94 11.62 -3.20
N MET A 131 1.53 11.58 -1.93
CA MET A 131 2.45 11.69 -0.79
C MET A 131 3.51 10.57 -0.77
N ASN A 132 3.24 9.44 -1.43
CA ASN A 132 4.21 8.36 -1.56
C ASN A 132 5.13 8.52 -2.78
N ARG A 133 5.36 9.78 -3.24
CA ARG A 133 6.29 10.16 -4.31
C ARG A 133 7.22 11.32 -3.93
N VAL A 134 7.16 11.80 -2.69
CA VAL A 134 7.87 13.03 -2.27
C VAL A 134 9.04 12.77 -1.31
N TRP A 135 9.40 11.52 -1.04
CA TRP A 135 10.34 11.15 0.01
C TRP A 135 11.80 11.10 -0.42
N ASP A 136 12.18 11.76 -1.52
CA ASP A 136 13.60 11.98 -1.81
C ASP A 136 14.13 13.25 -1.12
N GLN A 137 15.43 13.22 -0.78
CA GLN A 137 16.09 14.28 -0.05
C GLN A 137 15.98 15.65 -0.73
N ALA A 138 16.20 15.68 -2.06
CA ALA A 138 16.19 16.94 -2.82
C ALA A 138 14.77 17.56 -2.88
N THR A 139 13.73 16.72 -2.95
CA THR A 139 12.33 17.17 -2.88
C THR A 139 11.99 17.70 -1.49
N LEU A 140 12.37 16.97 -0.43
CA LEU A 140 12.09 17.38 0.95
C LEU A 140 12.83 18.68 1.36
N ASP A 141 14.07 18.88 0.89
CA ASP A 141 14.86 20.05 1.20
C ASP A 141 14.66 21.20 0.18
N GLY A 142 14.00 20.91 -0.96
CA GLY A 142 13.81 21.85 -2.04
C GLY A 142 12.74 22.92 -1.79
N PRO A 143 12.62 23.89 -2.70
CA PRO A 143 11.69 25.01 -2.55
C PRO A 143 10.24 24.70 -2.95
N ARG A 144 9.99 23.55 -3.58
CA ARG A 144 8.65 23.15 -4.03
C ARG A 144 7.69 23.04 -2.84
N ARG A 145 6.43 23.37 -3.05
CA ARG A 145 5.39 23.32 -2.04
C ARG A 145 4.18 22.56 -2.57
N SER A 146 3.61 21.72 -1.73
CA SER A 146 2.29 21.11 -1.86
C SER A 146 1.83 20.70 -0.46
N ARG A 147 0.56 20.38 -0.30
CA ARG A 147 0.01 19.93 0.99
C ARG A 147 0.68 18.65 1.44
N GLU A 148 0.86 17.70 0.55
CA GLU A 148 1.51 16.42 0.84
C GLU A 148 2.99 16.58 1.14
N LEU A 149 3.71 17.43 0.40
CA LEU A 149 5.12 17.68 0.65
C LEU A 149 5.36 18.42 1.96
N ASP A 150 4.54 19.42 2.28
CA ASP A 150 4.63 20.15 3.56
C ASP A 150 4.31 19.21 4.72
N ARG A 151 3.34 18.31 4.55
CA ARG A 151 3.03 17.27 5.53
C ARG A 151 4.16 16.23 5.68
N ALA A 152 4.78 15.82 4.59
CA ALA A 152 5.96 14.95 4.65
C ALA A 152 7.12 15.59 5.43
N ARG A 153 7.37 16.89 5.24
CA ARG A 153 8.36 17.67 6.00
C ARG A 153 8.04 17.73 7.49
N GLU A 154 6.77 17.91 7.85
CA GLU A 154 6.31 17.91 9.24
C GLU A 154 6.53 16.55 9.92
N ILE A 155 6.32 15.45 9.20
CA ILE A 155 6.47 14.07 9.69
C ILE A 155 7.94 13.63 9.74
N ARG A 156 8.79 14.14 8.84
CA ARG A 156 10.18 13.73 8.66
C ARG A 156 11.00 13.64 9.96
N PRO A 157 10.92 14.57 10.93
CA PRO A 157 11.65 14.46 12.18
C PRO A 157 11.33 13.19 12.98
N ILE A 158 10.12 12.65 12.86
CA ILE A 158 9.77 11.35 13.47
C ILE A 158 10.42 10.23 12.67
N ILE A 159 10.31 10.26 11.33
CA ILE A 159 10.91 9.25 10.44
C ILE A 159 12.41 9.13 10.67
N ASP A 160 13.08 10.24 10.92
CA ASP A 160 14.53 10.28 11.18
C ASP A 160 14.95 9.61 12.50
N THR A 161 14.01 9.30 13.40
CA THR A 161 14.31 8.67 14.70
C THR A 161 13.90 7.19 14.77
N VAL A 162 13.08 6.69 13.85
CA VAL A 162 12.55 5.32 13.94
C VAL A 162 13.54 4.29 13.43
N ASP A 163 13.54 3.11 14.06
CA ASP A 163 14.34 1.97 13.60
C ASP A 163 13.56 1.16 12.56
N TRP A 164 12.27 0.93 12.78
CA TRP A 164 11.43 0.17 11.86
C TRP A 164 10.14 0.90 11.53
N VAL A 165 9.75 0.84 10.25
CA VAL A 165 8.46 1.35 9.77
C VAL A 165 7.66 0.21 9.14
N LEU A 166 6.38 0.13 9.50
CA LEU A 166 5.36 -0.58 8.74
C LEU A 166 4.34 0.44 8.23
N ASP A 167 4.32 0.64 6.92
CA ASP A 167 3.41 1.53 6.23
C ASP A 167 2.20 0.75 5.72
N LEU A 168 1.00 1.12 6.18
CA LEU A 168 -0.24 0.38 5.93
C LEU A 168 -0.95 0.90 4.69
N HIS A 169 -0.93 0.11 3.63
CA HIS A 169 -1.56 0.39 2.34
C HIS A 169 -2.54 -0.69 1.91
N SER A 170 -3.33 -0.36 0.93
CA SER A 170 -4.23 -1.27 0.22
C SER A 170 -4.28 -0.92 -1.27
N MET A 171 -4.91 -1.76 -2.07
CA MET A 171 -4.91 -1.65 -3.53
C MET A 171 -6.30 -1.38 -4.08
N LEU A 172 -6.40 -0.55 -5.13
CA LEU A 172 -7.68 -0.29 -5.79
C LEU A 172 -8.21 -1.54 -6.52
N TRP A 173 -7.33 -2.23 -7.24
CA TRP A 173 -7.67 -3.39 -8.04
C TRP A 173 -7.53 -4.69 -7.26
N PRO A 174 -8.31 -5.75 -7.58
CA PRO A 174 -8.19 -7.04 -6.91
C PRO A 174 -6.77 -7.59 -6.98
N SER A 175 -6.22 -7.89 -5.82
CA SER A 175 -4.87 -8.40 -5.66
C SER A 175 -4.78 -9.26 -4.40
N ASP A 176 -3.94 -10.29 -4.45
CA ASP A 176 -3.52 -10.96 -3.23
C ASP A 176 -2.69 -9.99 -2.40
N PRO A 177 -2.82 -10.04 -1.06
CA PRO A 177 -2.05 -9.19 -0.18
C PRO A 177 -0.56 -9.55 -0.24
N LEU A 178 0.30 -8.53 -0.06
CA LEU A 178 1.75 -8.70 -0.09
C LEU A 178 2.46 -7.70 0.81
N LEU A 179 3.71 -8.00 1.18
CA LEU A 179 4.65 -7.06 1.79
C LEU A 179 5.57 -6.55 0.68
N LEU A 180 5.69 -5.23 0.55
CA LEU A 180 6.69 -4.58 -0.29
C LEU A 180 7.88 -4.15 0.56
N CYS A 181 9.08 -4.51 0.13
CA CYS A 181 10.31 -3.92 0.63
C CYS A 181 11.08 -3.26 -0.52
N GLY A 182 11.97 -2.33 -0.19
CA GLY A 182 12.96 -1.87 -1.14
C GLY A 182 14.01 -2.96 -1.43
N GLU A 183 15.03 -2.64 -2.22
CA GLU A 183 16.10 -3.59 -2.57
C GLU A 183 17.09 -3.85 -1.41
N GLY A 184 16.96 -3.11 -0.30
CA GLY A 184 17.85 -3.19 0.86
C GLY A 184 17.68 -4.49 1.66
N ALA A 185 18.79 -5.15 2.00
CA ALA A 185 18.79 -6.41 2.75
C ALA A 185 18.06 -6.33 4.10
N ARG A 186 18.14 -5.17 4.80
CA ARG A 186 17.46 -4.96 6.09
C ARG A 186 15.95 -4.96 5.96
N SER A 187 15.42 -4.23 4.99
CA SER A 187 13.99 -4.17 4.72
C SER A 187 13.45 -5.53 4.24
N LYS A 188 14.23 -6.26 3.43
CA LYS A 188 13.94 -7.64 3.06
C LYS A 188 13.88 -8.56 4.30
N ALA A 189 14.88 -8.49 5.17
CA ALA A 189 14.91 -9.29 6.40
C ALA A 189 13.71 -8.98 7.31
N LEU A 190 13.36 -7.70 7.48
CA LEU A 190 12.19 -7.29 8.27
C LEU A 190 10.89 -7.80 7.64
N ALA A 191 10.71 -7.69 6.32
CA ALA A 191 9.52 -8.20 5.63
C ALA A 191 9.37 -9.72 5.78
N LEU A 192 10.46 -10.47 5.62
CA LEU A 192 10.45 -11.92 5.84
C LEU A 192 10.16 -12.30 7.30
N ALA A 193 10.64 -11.51 8.27
CA ALA A 193 10.37 -11.72 9.69
C ALA A 193 8.91 -11.41 10.06
N ILE A 194 8.28 -10.40 9.46
CA ILE A 194 6.84 -10.15 9.58
C ILE A 194 6.06 -11.33 9.00
N GLY A 195 6.41 -11.81 7.81
CA GLY A 195 5.93 -13.04 7.18
C GLY A 195 4.42 -13.12 6.90
N THR A 196 3.66 -12.08 7.19
CA THR A 196 2.23 -12.01 6.93
C THR A 196 1.85 -10.64 6.36
N PRO A 197 1.25 -10.59 5.14
CA PRO A 197 0.93 -11.72 4.26
C PRO A 197 2.15 -12.53 3.80
N GLY A 198 1.92 -13.79 3.41
CA GLY A 198 2.97 -14.76 3.05
C GLY A 198 3.65 -14.52 1.70
N LEU A 199 3.45 -13.38 1.06
CA LEU A 199 4.16 -12.95 -0.14
C LEU A 199 4.96 -11.69 0.14
N VAL A 200 6.28 -11.76 -0.04
CA VAL A 200 7.19 -10.63 0.08
C VAL A 200 7.73 -10.29 -1.31
N VAL A 201 7.66 -9.02 -1.70
CA VAL A 201 8.13 -8.54 -3.00
C VAL A 201 9.16 -7.42 -2.79
N ALA A 202 10.37 -7.60 -3.32
CA ALA A 202 11.33 -6.52 -3.45
C ALA A 202 11.06 -5.71 -4.72
N ASP A 203 10.97 -4.38 -4.56
CA ASP A 203 10.68 -3.46 -5.65
C ASP A 203 11.60 -2.22 -5.55
N GLY A 204 12.40 -1.97 -6.58
CA GLY A 204 13.36 -0.86 -6.67
C GLY A 204 12.76 0.54 -6.71
N GLY A 205 11.44 0.66 -6.58
CA GLY A 205 10.77 1.95 -6.45
C GLY A 205 9.94 2.37 -7.66
N HIS A 206 9.70 3.67 -7.76
CA HIS A 206 8.81 4.27 -8.75
C HIS A 206 9.49 5.41 -9.50
N ALA A 207 9.37 5.42 -10.82
CA ALA A 207 9.97 6.48 -11.66
C ALA A 207 9.43 7.89 -11.37
N GLY A 208 8.21 8.00 -10.83
CA GLY A 208 7.56 9.27 -10.49
C GLY A 208 7.99 9.91 -9.16
N GLY A 209 8.90 9.28 -8.42
CA GLY A 209 9.39 9.78 -7.13
C GLY A 209 9.52 8.70 -6.07
N ARG A 210 10.23 9.00 -4.98
CA ARG A 210 10.52 8.04 -3.92
C ARG A 210 9.32 7.85 -2.98
N ARG A 211 9.06 6.58 -2.65
CA ARG A 211 8.12 6.20 -1.58
C ARG A 211 8.76 6.44 -0.21
N LEU A 212 7.94 6.45 0.84
CA LEU A 212 8.45 6.50 2.21
C LEU A 212 9.43 5.36 2.51
N ILE A 213 9.12 4.15 2.07
CA ILE A 213 10.00 2.99 2.29
C ILE A 213 11.35 3.10 1.55
N ASP A 214 11.46 3.99 0.57
CA ASP A 214 12.69 4.29 -0.18
C ASP A 214 13.42 5.53 0.38
N TYR A 215 12.98 6.09 1.52
CA TYR A 215 13.62 7.23 2.15
C TYR A 215 15.08 6.92 2.53
N PRO A 216 16.03 7.86 2.36
CA PRO A 216 17.46 7.60 2.52
C PRO A 216 17.85 6.88 3.81
N ARG A 217 17.18 7.14 4.93
CA ARG A 217 17.42 6.45 6.20
C ARG A 217 17.30 4.93 6.07
N PHE A 218 16.35 4.43 5.31
CA PHE A 218 16.07 3.00 5.15
C PHE A 218 16.88 2.33 4.04
N THR A 219 17.42 3.13 3.11
CA THR A 219 18.21 2.66 1.96
C THR A 219 19.70 2.90 2.09
N ALA A 220 20.16 3.63 3.14
CA ALA A 220 21.57 3.88 3.39
C ALA A 220 22.35 2.57 3.52
N ALA A 221 23.61 2.56 3.07
CA ALA A 221 24.48 1.39 3.17
C ALA A 221 24.80 1.00 4.62
N THR A 222 24.76 1.95 5.54
CA THR A 222 25.05 1.78 6.97
C THR A 222 23.82 2.06 7.82
N GLY A 223 23.82 1.57 9.08
CA GLY A 223 22.72 1.72 10.04
C GLY A 223 21.79 0.52 10.05
N ASP A 224 20.82 0.51 10.99
CA ASP A 224 19.94 -0.64 11.27
C ASP A 224 18.47 -0.37 10.90
N ALA A 225 18.17 0.84 10.42
CA ALA A 225 16.80 1.20 10.08
C ALA A 225 16.29 0.41 8.88
N ALA A 226 15.03 -0.01 8.97
CA ALA A 226 14.34 -0.78 7.93
C ALA A 226 12.89 -0.33 7.78
N SER A 227 12.35 -0.48 6.59
CA SER A 227 10.97 -0.11 6.28
C SER A 227 10.30 -1.14 5.39
N VAL A 228 9.05 -1.42 5.67
CA VAL A 228 8.20 -2.32 4.92
C VAL A 228 6.84 -1.65 4.71
N LEU A 229 6.26 -1.87 3.55
CA LEU A 229 4.90 -1.47 3.22
C LEU A 229 4.05 -2.72 3.07
N VAL A 230 2.88 -2.76 3.69
CA VAL A 230 1.91 -3.81 3.43
C VAL A 230 0.84 -3.31 2.46
N GLU A 231 0.66 -4.03 1.36
CA GLU A 231 -0.50 -3.95 0.49
C GLU A 231 -1.47 -5.05 0.91
N ALA A 232 -2.39 -4.69 1.82
CA ALA A 232 -3.14 -5.68 2.59
C ALA A 232 -4.35 -6.29 1.87
N GLY A 233 -4.58 -5.91 0.63
CA GLY A 233 -5.72 -6.36 -0.17
C GLY A 233 -6.46 -5.20 -0.82
N GLN A 234 -7.67 -5.45 -1.33
CA GLN A 234 -8.45 -4.42 -2.02
C GLN A 234 -8.98 -3.36 -1.04
N HIS A 235 -8.97 -2.08 -1.48
CA HIS A 235 -9.55 -0.97 -0.72
C HIS A 235 -10.96 -1.29 -0.21
N TRP A 236 -11.30 -0.73 0.96
CA TRP A 236 -12.64 -0.70 1.57
C TRP A 236 -13.27 -2.06 1.88
N ARG A 237 -12.47 -3.15 1.86
CA ARG A 237 -12.94 -4.50 2.18
C ARG A 237 -12.57 -4.88 3.61
N THR A 238 -13.49 -5.53 4.31
CA THR A 238 -13.27 -6.01 5.69
C THR A 238 -12.06 -6.94 5.84
N PRO A 239 -11.80 -7.90 4.92
CA PRO A 239 -10.60 -8.75 5.02
C PRO A 239 -9.28 -7.98 4.94
N THR A 240 -9.26 -6.82 4.29
CA THR A 240 -8.07 -5.95 4.20
C THR A 240 -7.68 -5.40 5.57
N VAL A 241 -8.66 -5.01 6.40
CA VAL A 241 -8.43 -4.57 7.79
C VAL A 241 -7.84 -5.70 8.62
N ALA A 242 -8.41 -6.91 8.52
CA ALA A 242 -7.90 -8.09 9.23
C ALA A 242 -6.45 -8.43 8.84
N GLN A 243 -6.11 -8.32 7.54
CA GLN A 243 -4.74 -8.54 7.07
C GLN A 243 -3.77 -7.48 7.61
N MET A 244 -4.16 -6.19 7.62
CA MET A 244 -3.34 -5.12 8.22
C MET A 244 -3.09 -5.39 9.70
N GLN A 245 -4.14 -5.76 10.45
CA GLN A 245 -4.04 -6.09 11.87
C GLN A 245 -3.08 -7.27 12.10
N ALA A 246 -3.15 -8.30 11.27
CA ALA A 246 -2.23 -9.45 11.35
C ALA A 246 -0.77 -9.04 11.11
N SER A 247 -0.52 -8.20 10.09
CA SER A 247 0.82 -7.69 9.79
C SER A 247 1.40 -6.83 10.92
N VAL A 248 0.58 -5.93 11.50
CA VAL A 248 0.95 -5.12 12.67
C VAL A 248 1.29 -6.02 13.86
N THR A 249 0.43 -6.97 14.16
CA THR A 249 0.63 -7.91 15.28
C THR A 249 1.93 -8.69 15.11
N ALA A 250 2.20 -9.21 13.91
CA ALA A 250 3.43 -9.94 13.60
C ALA A 250 4.68 -9.08 13.79
N LEU A 251 4.67 -7.82 13.29
CA LEU A 251 5.77 -6.89 13.51
C LEU A 251 6.00 -6.60 15.00
N LEU A 252 4.94 -6.34 15.77
CA LEU A 252 5.07 -6.03 17.20
C LEU A 252 5.57 -7.24 18.01
N HIS A 253 5.18 -8.47 17.64
CA HIS A 253 5.75 -9.70 18.22
C HIS A 253 7.24 -9.84 17.84
N HIS A 254 7.59 -9.64 16.58
CA HIS A 254 9.00 -9.66 16.14
C HIS A 254 9.84 -8.61 16.88
N ALA A 255 9.29 -7.43 17.15
CA ALA A 255 9.93 -6.39 17.94
C ALA A 255 10.02 -6.72 19.44
N GLY A 256 9.37 -7.77 19.91
CA GLY A 256 9.23 -8.11 21.34
C GLY A 256 8.44 -7.06 22.11
N MET A 257 7.53 -6.36 21.45
CA MET A 257 6.70 -5.28 22.04
C MET A 257 5.38 -5.76 22.61
N LEU A 258 4.97 -6.97 22.27
CA LEU A 258 3.82 -7.65 22.85
C LEU A 258 4.28 -8.80 23.71
N ASP A 259 3.52 -9.11 24.76
CA ASP A 259 3.72 -10.33 25.53
C ASP A 259 3.53 -11.55 24.62
N ALA A 260 4.23 -12.65 24.94
CA ALA A 260 4.08 -13.90 24.21
C ALA A 260 2.58 -14.29 24.24
N GLY A 261 1.94 -14.29 23.10
CA GLY A 261 0.58 -14.82 22.98
C GLY A 261 0.55 -16.32 23.29
N PRO A 262 -0.64 -16.91 23.46
CA PRO A 262 -0.74 -18.34 23.66
C PRO A 262 -0.01 -19.06 22.52
N ASP A 263 0.79 -20.07 22.90
CA ASP A 263 1.57 -20.92 22.00
C ASP A 263 0.65 -21.50 20.91
N THR A 264 0.55 -20.83 19.77
CA THR A 264 -0.12 -21.43 18.62
C THR A 264 0.84 -22.43 18.01
N LYS A 265 0.56 -23.72 18.25
CA LYS A 265 1.38 -24.86 17.81
C LYS A 265 1.55 -24.98 16.28
N THR A 266 1.01 -24.06 15.49
CA THR A 266 1.14 -24.06 14.05
C THR A 266 2.10 -22.95 13.63
N THR A 267 3.31 -23.33 13.25
CA THR A 267 4.22 -22.42 12.55
C THR A 267 3.64 -22.17 11.14
N PRO A 268 3.34 -20.94 10.76
CA PRO A 268 2.90 -20.66 9.40
C PRO A 268 3.99 -21.07 8.41
N PRO A 269 3.63 -21.41 7.15
CA PRO A 269 4.63 -21.69 6.13
C PRO A 269 5.54 -20.46 5.94
N PRO A 270 6.81 -20.65 5.57
CA PRO A 270 7.72 -19.56 5.31
C PRO A 270 7.17 -18.68 4.18
N PRO A 271 7.32 -17.35 4.26
CA PRO A 271 6.85 -16.44 3.21
C PRO A 271 7.61 -16.71 1.91
N ARG A 272 6.88 -16.62 0.79
CA ARG A 272 7.47 -16.66 -0.55
C ARG A 272 8.08 -15.31 -0.85
N PHE A 273 9.26 -15.31 -1.47
CA PHE A 273 9.94 -14.07 -1.85
C PHE A 273 10.04 -13.95 -3.38
N ALA A 274 9.78 -12.75 -3.89
CA ALA A 274 9.94 -12.42 -5.30
C ALA A 274 10.60 -11.06 -5.48
N GLU A 275 11.29 -10.86 -6.59
CA GLU A 275 11.94 -9.60 -6.95
C GLU A 275 11.33 -9.05 -8.23
N VAL A 276 10.97 -7.77 -8.24
CA VAL A 276 10.53 -7.06 -9.44
C VAL A 276 11.71 -6.95 -10.40
N THR A 277 11.57 -7.56 -11.56
CA THR A 277 12.59 -7.54 -12.60
C THR A 277 12.26 -6.57 -13.74
N ARG A 278 10.96 -6.22 -13.87
CA ARG A 278 10.51 -5.34 -14.94
C ARG A 278 9.27 -4.54 -14.48
N VAL A 279 9.32 -3.24 -14.67
CA VAL A 279 8.18 -2.34 -14.52
C VAL A 279 7.65 -2.02 -15.92
N ILE A 280 6.37 -2.30 -16.15
CA ILE A 280 5.68 -1.95 -17.39
C ILE A 280 4.97 -0.62 -17.18
N THR A 281 5.44 0.40 -17.88
CA THR A 281 4.84 1.74 -17.91
C THR A 281 4.18 1.95 -19.27
N ALA A 282 2.94 2.41 -19.28
CA ALA A 282 2.25 2.70 -20.54
C ALA A 282 2.94 3.85 -21.28
N THR A 283 3.32 3.63 -22.52
CA THR A 283 3.98 4.61 -23.40
C THR A 283 2.97 5.37 -24.24
N THR A 284 1.76 4.80 -24.40
CA THR A 284 0.66 5.41 -25.14
C THR A 284 -0.60 5.57 -24.27
N GLY A 285 -1.60 6.29 -24.77
CA GLY A 285 -2.93 6.32 -24.15
C GLY A 285 -3.81 5.11 -24.48
N ARG A 286 -3.26 4.09 -25.17
CA ARG A 286 -3.97 2.89 -25.62
C ARG A 286 -3.38 1.61 -25.03
N PHE A 287 -2.95 1.67 -23.78
CA PHE A 287 -2.54 0.49 -23.03
C PHE A 287 -3.79 -0.32 -22.63
N ALA A 288 -3.82 -1.61 -22.95
CA ALA A 288 -4.89 -2.52 -22.55
C ALA A 288 -4.34 -3.93 -22.30
N PHE A 289 -4.70 -4.52 -21.17
CA PHE A 289 -4.47 -5.95 -20.94
C PHE A 289 -5.37 -6.79 -21.85
N VAL A 290 -4.88 -7.97 -22.28
CA VAL A 290 -5.66 -8.89 -23.14
C VAL A 290 -6.81 -9.57 -22.38
N ARG A 291 -6.75 -9.57 -21.07
CA ARG A 291 -7.82 -10.00 -20.15
C ARG A 291 -7.61 -9.34 -18.80
N PRO A 292 -8.59 -9.42 -17.88
CA PRO A 292 -8.35 -9.05 -16.49
C PRO A 292 -7.27 -9.93 -15.87
N PHE A 293 -6.30 -9.30 -15.21
CA PHE A 293 -5.28 -9.97 -14.40
C PHE A 293 -5.46 -9.55 -12.95
N ARG A 294 -5.28 -10.50 -12.05
CA ARG A 294 -5.25 -10.24 -10.61
C ARG A 294 -3.81 -10.05 -10.13
N GLY A 295 -3.58 -9.15 -9.20
CA GLY A 295 -2.29 -9.09 -8.51
C GLY A 295 -2.07 -10.36 -7.67
N GLY A 296 -0.85 -10.91 -7.73
CA GLY A 296 -0.53 -12.22 -7.16
C GLY A 296 -0.66 -13.39 -8.14
N GLU A 297 -1.26 -13.17 -9.31
CA GLU A 297 -1.36 -14.20 -10.36
C GLU A 297 0.03 -14.54 -10.93
N VAL A 298 0.30 -15.85 -11.07
CA VAL A 298 1.54 -16.37 -11.69
C VAL A 298 1.22 -16.84 -13.10
N ILE A 299 1.92 -16.28 -14.07
CA ILE A 299 1.77 -16.66 -15.48
C ILE A 299 2.82 -17.73 -15.82
N PRO A 300 2.40 -18.98 -16.12
CA PRO A 300 3.32 -20.11 -16.16
C PRO A 300 4.36 -20.03 -17.28
N ALA A 301 3.98 -19.58 -18.49
CA ALA A 301 4.83 -19.67 -19.64
C ALA A 301 5.45 -18.33 -20.03
N ARG A 302 6.75 -18.32 -20.33
CA ARG A 302 7.45 -17.23 -21.00
C ARG A 302 6.81 -16.93 -22.36
N GLY A 303 6.78 -15.64 -22.74
CA GLY A 303 6.23 -15.19 -24.01
C GLY A 303 4.71 -15.09 -24.05
N THR A 304 4.01 -15.38 -22.93
CA THR A 304 2.55 -15.18 -22.83
C THR A 304 2.22 -13.70 -23.03
N LEU A 305 1.29 -13.41 -23.93
CA LEU A 305 0.81 -12.06 -24.19
C LEU A 305 0.00 -11.55 -22.99
N LEU A 306 0.40 -10.40 -22.44
CA LEU A 306 -0.24 -9.76 -21.29
C LEU A 306 -1.08 -8.55 -21.71
N ALA A 307 -0.54 -7.72 -22.60
CA ALA A 307 -1.17 -6.45 -22.96
C ALA A 307 -0.72 -5.98 -24.34
N HIS A 308 -1.47 -5.02 -24.86
CA HIS A 308 -1.04 -4.17 -25.99
C HIS A 308 -0.84 -2.74 -25.48
N ASP A 309 0.21 -2.06 -25.97
CA ASP A 309 0.44 -0.62 -25.77
C ASP A 309 0.56 0.04 -27.16
N GLY A 310 -0.57 0.48 -27.69
CA GLY A 310 -0.70 0.83 -29.09
C GLY A 310 -0.50 -0.42 -29.98
N SER A 311 0.55 -0.44 -30.81
CA SER A 311 0.92 -1.60 -31.64
C SER A 311 1.93 -2.54 -30.98
N ALA A 312 2.48 -2.17 -29.83
CA ALA A 312 3.48 -2.97 -29.13
C ALA A 312 2.81 -4.06 -28.28
N GLU A 313 3.35 -5.27 -28.33
CA GLU A 313 2.94 -6.38 -27.48
C GLU A 313 3.79 -6.44 -26.22
N ILE A 314 3.14 -6.60 -25.08
CA ILE A 314 3.78 -6.80 -23.77
C ILE A 314 3.62 -8.27 -23.40
N ARG A 315 4.73 -8.97 -23.24
CA ARG A 315 4.77 -10.41 -22.97
C ARG A 315 5.58 -10.73 -21.71
N THR A 316 5.27 -11.87 -21.07
CA THR A 316 6.06 -12.38 -19.94
C THR A 316 7.52 -12.63 -20.35
N PRO A 317 8.51 -12.15 -19.57
CA PRO A 317 9.92 -12.30 -19.91
C PRO A 317 10.51 -13.68 -19.55
N TYR A 318 9.83 -14.45 -18.69
CA TYR A 318 10.25 -15.77 -18.18
C TYR A 318 9.05 -16.60 -17.76
N ASP A 319 9.29 -17.87 -17.47
CA ASP A 319 8.30 -18.78 -16.88
C ASP A 319 8.00 -18.39 -15.42
N ASP A 320 6.81 -18.76 -14.93
CA ASP A 320 6.31 -18.44 -13.57
C ASP A 320 6.39 -16.95 -13.22
N CYS A 321 6.03 -16.11 -14.17
CA CYS A 321 6.05 -14.66 -14.03
C CYS A 321 4.94 -14.17 -13.10
N LEU A 322 5.31 -13.59 -11.95
CA LEU A 322 4.37 -13.02 -10.97
C LEU A 322 3.90 -11.64 -11.43
N MET A 323 2.58 -11.46 -11.47
CA MET A 323 1.92 -10.18 -11.71
C MET A 323 1.78 -9.40 -10.40
N VAL A 324 2.42 -8.25 -10.28
CA VAL A 324 2.36 -7.41 -9.08
C VAL A 324 1.60 -6.13 -9.38
N MET A 325 0.48 -5.94 -8.68
CA MET A 325 -0.38 -4.76 -8.73
C MET A 325 -0.74 -4.28 -10.15
N PRO A 326 -1.38 -5.11 -10.99
CA PRO A 326 -1.84 -4.68 -12.30
C PRO A 326 -2.89 -3.57 -12.17
N SER A 327 -2.73 -2.50 -12.97
CA SER A 327 -3.67 -1.39 -13.04
C SER A 327 -4.46 -1.46 -14.34
N HIS A 328 -5.76 -1.71 -14.24
CA HIS A 328 -6.62 -1.90 -15.41
C HIS A 328 -7.04 -0.58 -16.09
N ARG A 329 -6.71 0.55 -15.51
CA ARG A 329 -6.89 1.88 -16.10
C ARG A 329 -5.58 2.64 -16.05
N THR A 330 -4.72 2.37 -17.02
CA THR A 330 -3.39 2.94 -17.08
C THR A 330 -3.31 4.02 -18.16
N GLY A 331 -3.05 5.25 -17.75
CA GLY A 331 -2.76 6.35 -18.65
C GLY A 331 -1.28 6.36 -19.08
N ARG A 332 -0.98 7.08 -20.16
CA ARG A 332 0.40 7.28 -20.63
C ARG A 332 1.30 7.81 -19.49
N GLY A 333 2.45 7.19 -19.32
CA GLY A 333 3.43 7.53 -18.27
C GLY A 333 3.14 6.86 -16.91
N HIS A 334 2.02 6.15 -16.77
CA HIS A 334 1.70 5.45 -15.52
C HIS A 334 2.15 3.99 -15.56
N THR A 335 2.52 3.45 -14.41
CA THR A 335 2.84 2.03 -14.27
C THR A 335 1.56 1.20 -14.46
N ALA A 336 1.63 0.25 -15.41
CA ALA A 336 0.54 -0.68 -15.68
C ALA A 336 0.64 -1.95 -14.81
N VAL A 337 1.84 -2.49 -14.65
CA VAL A 337 2.11 -3.69 -13.83
C VAL A 337 3.60 -3.80 -13.55
N ARG A 338 3.95 -4.47 -12.47
CA ARG A 338 5.29 -4.96 -12.21
C ARG A 338 5.33 -6.47 -12.43
N LEU A 339 6.39 -6.94 -13.08
CA LEU A 339 6.64 -8.36 -13.31
C LEU A 339 7.76 -8.79 -12.39
N ALA A 340 7.51 -9.82 -11.58
CA ALA A 340 8.45 -10.30 -10.58
C ALA A 340 8.75 -11.79 -10.74
N ARG A 341 9.95 -12.18 -10.30
CA ARG A 341 10.44 -13.56 -10.30
C ARG A 341 10.59 -14.03 -8.85
N PHE A 342 10.13 -15.24 -8.57
CA PHE A 342 10.41 -15.91 -7.30
C PHE A 342 11.90 -16.31 -7.22
N SER A 343 12.47 -16.23 -5.99
CA SER A 343 13.84 -16.63 -5.66
C SER A 343 13.88 -17.47 -4.39
#